data_786bd9504db20c291fd3aae116e4b976
#
_entry.id   786bd9504db20c291fd3aae116e4b976
#
_cell.length_a   1.000
_cell.length_b   1.000
_cell.length_c   1.000
_cell.angle_alpha   90.00
_cell.angle_beta   90.00
_cell.angle_gamma   90.00
#
_symmetry.space_group_name_H-M   'P 1'
#
loop_
_entity.id
_entity.type
_entity.pdbx_description
1 polymer ?
#
loop_
_entity_poly.entity_id
_entity_poly.type
_entity_poly.pdbx_seq_one_letter_code
_entity_poly.pdbx_strand_id
1 'polypeptide(L)'
;MEKKGAITRRDLLKAAAASAVALAAPMLNRGRYRIFASSNKEYSARVIELVGRSTLIDMLGLLTLDFSKQAKWFANPESFTPADLQPFKDSKINVFHIAVGLGGPEAYLEALRFFASWNGFIANHDEYFCRIDSAADLERVKRSGKVGILLGLQNSDHFRRPGDVDFFHGLGQRVSQLTYNSRNLIGNGSTERRDEGISDFGAAIIERMNKVGMAVDVSHCGDRTTLDAFEISKKPVLITHSNCRALVAGHPRCKTDEAIKRVGAAESVFGITGVRMFVKVDEPTTIEHVLDHFDHVRNLIGPEHLGVGSDIDLYGYDAMPPELNRQLRAGYKGSYGFRDKIDVEGLNHPRRMFDLAEGLVRRKYSDSDIEGILGGNFKRVLSQIWSV
;
A
#
# COMPACT_ATOMS: atom_id res chain seq x y z
N MET A 1 -34.06 -44.79 -46.39
CA MET A 1 -32.60 -44.84 -46.18
C MET A 1 -32.01 -43.51 -46.62
N GLU A 2 -31.83 -42.59 -45.69
CA GLU A 2 -31.17 -41.30 -45.95
C GLU A 2 -29.65 -41.51 -46.02
N LYS A 3 -29.04 -41.07 -47.12
CA LYS A 3 -27.59 -41.07 -47.28
C LYS A 3 -26.98 -40.02 -46.35
N LYS A 4 -26.28 -40.41 -45.29
CA LYS A 4 -25.39 -39.54 -44.54
C LYS A 4 -24.36 -38.96 -45.50
N GLY A 5 -24.40 -37.65 -45.70
CA GLY A 5 -23.45 -36.92 -46.55
C GLY A 5 -22.02 -37.09 -45.99
N ALA A 6 -21.10 -37.50 -46.88
CA ALA A 6 -19.69 -37.60 -46.54
C ALA A 6 -19.10 -36.23 -46.22
N ILE A 7 -18.42 -36.07 -45.09
CA ILE A 7 -17.70 -34.85 -44.68
C ILE A 7 -16.64 -34.56 -45.75
N THR A 8 -16.71 -33.40 -46.39
CA THR A 8 -15.74 -33.03 -47.42
C THR A 8 -14.43 -32.52 -46.83
N ARG A 9 -13.34 -32.63 -47.59
CA ARG A 9 -12.03 -32.07 -47.17
C ARG A 9 -12.12 -30.59 -46.84
N ARG A 10 -13.03 -29.86 -47.45
CA ARG A 10 -13.31 -28.44 -47.23
C ARG A 10 -14.04 -28.20 -45.87
N ASP A 11 -14.88 -29.14 -45.44
CA ASP A 11 -15.57 -29.06 -44.14
C ASP A 11 -14.61 -29.38 -43.01
N LEU A 12 -13.67 -30.31 -43.21
CA LEU A 12 -12.58 -30.62 -42.31
C LEU A 12 -11.61 -29.42 -42.14
N LEU A 13 -11.28 -28.72 -43.24
CA LEU A 13 -10.42 -27.55 -43.21
C LEU A 13 -11.13 -26.35 -42.53
N LYS A 14 -12.44 -26.18 -42.75
CA LYS A 14 -13.22 -25.17 -42.04
C LYS A 14 -13.34 -25.46 -40.55
N ALA A 15 -13.53 -26.71 -40.16
CA ALA A 15 -13.59 -27.12 -38.77
C ALA A 15 -12.20 -26.94 -38.09
N ALA A 16 -11.10 -27.29 -38.77
CA ALA A 16 -9.75 -27.07 -38.29
C ALA A 16 -9.40 -25.60 -38.17
N ALA A 17 -9.80 -24.74 -39.12
CA ALA A 17 -9.62 -23.30 -39.05
C ALA A 17 -10.46 -22.68 -37.94
N ALA A 18 -11.72 -23.11 -37.76
CA ALA A 18 -12.58 -22.67 -36.65
C ALA A 18 -12.01 -23.09 -35.29
N SER A 19 -11.44 -24.31 -35.19
CA SER A 19 -10.76 -24.80 -33.98
C SER A 19 -9.45 -24.05 -33.70
N ALA A 20 -8.67 -23.69 -34.73
CA ALA A 20 -7.47 -22.90 -34.60
C ALA A 20 -7.77 -21.44 -34.16
N VAL A 21 -8.84 -20.86 -34.67
CA VAL A 21 -9.33 -19.52 -34.22
C VAL A 21 -9.88 -19.58 -32.80
N ALA A 22 -10.55 -20.67 -32.41
CA ALA A 22 -11.02 -20.87 -31.04
C ALA A 22 -9.85 -21.12 -30.06
N LEU A 23 -8.74 -21.70 -30.51
CA LEU A 23 -7.51 -21.88 -29.73
C LEU A 23 -6.61 -20.63 -29.72
N ALA A 24 -6.74 -19.74 -30.71
CA ALA A 24 -6.02 -18.48 -30.81
C ALA A 24 -6.80 -17.28 -30.25
N ALA A 25 -8.13 -17.41 -30.08
CA ALA A 25 -8.87 -16.44 -29.30
C ALA A 25 -8.42 -16.56 -27.85
N PRO A 26 -8.04 -15.43 -27.16
CA PRO A 26 -7.81 -15.48 -25.73
C PRO A 26 -9.05 -16.16 -25.13
N MET A 27 -8.85 -17.30 -24.45
CA MET A 27 -9.96 -17.97 -23.77
C MET A 27 -10.52 -16.95 -22.80
N LEU A 28 -11.63 -16.30 -23.15
CA LEU A 28 -12.42 -15.52 -22.26
C LEU A 28 -12.98 -16.49 -21.20
N ASN A 29 -12.10 -16.85 -20.27
CA ASN A 29 -12.45 -17.71 -19.17
C ASN A 29 -13.42 -16.91 -18.28
N ARG A 30 -14.71 -17.10 -18.47
CA ARG A 30 -15.80 -16.44 -17.73
C ARG A 30 -16.10 -17.16 -16.42
N GLY A 31 -15.33 -18.21 -16.09
CA GLY A 31 -15.50 -18.99 -14.87
C GLY A 31 -15.14 -18.19 -13.61
N ARG A 32 -15.71 -18.63 -12.50
CA ARG A 32 -15.29 -18.24 -11.16
C ARG A 32 -14.69 -19.46 -10.48
N TYR A 33 -13.65 -19.25 -9.68
CA TYR A 33 -12.86 -20.34 -9.13
C TYR A 33 -12.57 -20.09 -7.65
N ARG A 34 -12.71 -21.13 -6.87
CA ARG A 34 -12.24 -21.18 -5.49
C ARG A 34 -10.74 -21.51 -5.50
N ILE A 35 -9.91 -20.53 -5.24
CA ILE A 35 -8.45 -20.69 -5.29
C ILE A 35 -7.79 -20.85 -3.91
N PHE A 36 -8.56 -20.71 -2.83
CA PHE A 36 -8.09 -20.87 -1.46
C PHE A 36 -8.92 -21.93 -0.72
N ALA A 37 -8.25 -22.94 -0.16
CA ALA A 37 -8.94 -24.00 0.62
C ALA A 37 -9.63 -23.45 1.88
N SER A 38 -9.09 -22.38 2.46
CA SER A 38 -9.59 -21.71 3.66
C SER A 38 -10.77 -20.77 3.41
N SER A 39 -11.29 -20.67 2.18
CA SER A 39 -12.39 -19.75 1.84
C SER A 39 -13.32 -20.36 0.81
N ASN A 40 -14.63 -20.16 0.99
CA ASN A 40 -15.61 -20.51 -0.04
C ASN A 40 -15.78 -19.42 -1.11
N LYS A 41 -15.05 -18.30 -0.99
CA LYS A 41 -15.12 -17.20 -1.95
C LYS A 41 -14.49 -17.60 -3.28
N GLU A 42 -15.18 -17.30 -4.36
CA GLU A 42 -14.73 -17.52 -5.72
C GLU A 42 -14.35 -16.18 -6.37
N TYR A 43 -13.32 -16.22 -7.17
CA TYR A 43 -12.83 -15.09 -7.95
C TYR A 43 -12.95 -15.36 -9.44
N SER A 44 -13.20 -14.32 -10.23
CA SER A 44 -13.23 -14.43 -11.68
C SER A 44 -11.85 -14.80 -12.24
N ALA A 45 -11.82 -15.58 -13.31
CA ALA A 45 -10.58 -15.92 -13.99
C ALA A 45 -9.76 -14.67 -14.35
N ARG A 46 -10.44 -13.59 -14.78
CA ARG A 46 -9.82 -12.30 -15.08
C ARG A 46 -9.07 -11.74 -13.87
N VAL A 47 -9.68 -11.74 -12.68
CA VAL A 47 -9.04 -11.23 -11.46
C VAL A 47 -7.88 -12.11 -11.02
N ILE A 48 -8.03 -13.45 -11.11
CA ILE A 48 -6.95 -14.39 -10.79
C ILE A 48 -5.74 -14.12 -11.69
N GLU A 49 -5.96 -13.90 -12.98
CA GLU A 49 -4.90 -13.58 -13.93
C GLU A 49 -4.26 -12.22 -13.64
N LEU A 50 -5.08 -11.16 -13.42
CA LEU A 50 -4.61 -9.81 -13.10
C LEU A 50 -3.73 -9.81 -11.83
N VAL A 51 -4.21 -10.37 -10.74
CA VAL A 51 -3.43 -10.50 -9.50
C VAL A 51 -2.17 -11.33 -9.72
N GLY A 52 -2.28 -12.43 -10.48
CA GLY A 52 -1.15 -13.31 -10.79
C GLY A 52 -0.03 -12.63 -11.57
N ARG A 53 -0.35 -11.77 -12.54
CA ARG A 53 0.65 -11.09 -13.39
C ARG A 53 1.13 -9.74 -12.84
N SER A 54 0.34 -9.07 -11.98
CA SER A 54 0.71 -7.78 -11.37
C SER A 54 1.81 -7.94 -10.32
N THR A 55 2.64 -6.91 -10.16
CA THR A 55 3.47 -6.76 -8.95
C THR A 55 2.63 -6.04 -7.89
N LEU A 56 2.26 -6.74 -6.83
CA LEU A 56 1.40 -6.20 -5.79
C LEU A 56 2.25 -5.49 -4.73
N ILE A 57 1.94 -4.23 -4.47
CA ILE A 57 2.63 -3.41 -3.48
C ILE A 57 1.59 -2.82 -2.53
N ASP A 58 1.75 -3.04 -1.24
CA ASP A 58 0.98 -2.39 -0.19
C ASP A 58 1.87 -1.33 0.48
N MET A 59 1.59 -0.05 0.19
CA MET A 59 2.43 1.07 0.63
C MET A 59 2.19 1.53 2.07
N LEU A 60 1.40 0.77 2.81
CA LEU A 60 1.48 0.62 4.26
C LEU A 60 0.77 -0.69 4.62
N GLY A 61 1.53 -1.77 4.61
CA GLY A 61 1.06 -3.09 4.99
C GLY A 61 2.00 -3.70 6.02
N LEU A 62 1.57 -3.80 7.27
CA LEU A 62 2.36 -4.39 8.34
C LEU A 62 2.39 -5.92 8.23
N LEU A 63 3.46 -6.56 8.71
CA LEU A 63 3.47 -8.02 8.80
C LEU A 63 2.56 -8.53 9.91
N THR A 64 2.45 -7.79 11.01
CA THR A 64 1.51 -8.05 12.10
C THR A 64 1.26 -6.79 12.91
N LEU A 65 0.04 -6.66 13.41
CA LEU A 65 -0.37 -5.66 14.40
C LEU A 65 -0.22 -6.18 15.84
N ASP A 66 0.14 -7.47 16.01
CA ASP A 66 0.55 -8.01 17.30
C ASP A 66 2.05 -7.73 17.52
N PHE A 67 2.35 -6.57 18.12
CA PHE A 67 3.73 -6.16 18.38
C PHE A 67 4.44 -7.08 19.37
N SER A 68 3.73 -7.81 20.23
CA SER A 68 4.32 -8.82 21.11
C SER A 68 4.82 -10.02 20.32
N LYS A 69 4.05 -10.45 19.34
CA LYS A 69 4.42 -11.50 18.37
C LYS A 69 5.62 -11.04 17.54
N GLN A 70 5.60 -9.80 17.05
CA GLN A 70 6.70 -9.23 16.28
C GLN A 70 8.00 -9.18 17.10
N ALA A 71 7.93 -8.72 18.36
CA ALA A 71 9.08 -8.70 19.26
C ALA A 71 9.68 -10.10 19.50
N LYS A 72 8.83 -11.13 19.54
CA LYS A 72 9.25 -12.53 19.61
C LYS A 72 10.04 -12.94 18.37
N TRP A 73 9.53 -12.61 17.17
CA TRP A 73 10.21 -12.91 15.92
C TRP A 73 11.61 -12.24 15.82
N PHE A 74 11.73 -11.03 16.37
CA PHE A 74 13.02 -10.32 16.40
C PHE A 74 14.00 -10.91 17.40
N ALA A 75 13.50 -11.31 18.59
CA ALA A 75 14.35 -11.85 19.65
C ALA A 75 14.77 -13.31 19.39
N ASN A 76 13.90 -14.10 18.76
CA ASN A 76 14.15 -15.50 18.45
C ASN A 76 13.66 -15.80 17.01
N PRO A 77 14.59 -15.81 16.03
CA PRO A 77 14.25 -16.04 14.61
C PRO A 77 13.46 -17.34 14.39
N GLU A 78 13.77 -18.43 15.09
CA GLU A 78 13.08 -19.71 14.96
C GLU A 78 11.60 -19.65 15.36
N SER A 79 11.17 -18.59 16.03
CA SER A 79 9.77 -18.38 16.38
C SER A 79 8.87 -17.96 15.19
N PHE A 80 9.48 -17.51 14.09
CA PHE A 80 8.78 -17.31 12.82
C PHE A 80 8.76 -18.63 12.05
N THR A 81 7.59 -19.19 11.84
CA THR A 81 7.40 -20.52 11.29
C THR A 81 6.82 -20.50 9.87
N PRO A 82 6.88 -21.62 9.13
CA PRO A 82 6.18 -21.74 7.84
C PRO A 82 4.68 -21.46 7.92
N ALA A 83 4.05 -21.68 9.07
CA ALA A 83 2.63 -21.34 9.30
C ALA A 83 2.41 -19.82 9.35
N ASP A 84 3.37 -19.06 9.87
CA ASP A 84 3.32 -17.59 9.87
C ASP A 84 3.55 -17.02 8.45
N LEU A 85 4.34 -17.71 7.61
CA LEU A 85 4.62 -17.32 6.24
C LEU A 85 3.45 -17.57 5.29
N GLN A 86 2.66 -18.62 5.50
CA GLN A 86 1.62 -19.06 4.56
C GLN A 86 0.60 -17.97 4.19
N PRO A 87 0.07 -17.16 5.14
CA PRO A 87 -0.82 -16.05 4.81
C PRO A 87 -0.21 -15.01 3.86
N PHE A 88 1.09 -14.73 3.97
CA PHE A 88 1.79 -13.82 3.04
C PHE A 88 1.87 -14.41 1.64
N LYS A 89 2.16 -15.69 1.51
CA LYS A 89 2.13 -16.40 0.22
C LYS A 89 0.72 -16.41 -0.41
N ASP A 90 -0.30 -16.62 0.40
CA ASP A 90 -1.71 -16.61 -0.04
C ASP A 90 -2.16 -15.22 -0.49
N SER A 91 -1.66 -14.16 0.14
CA SER A 91 -2.02 -12.77 -0.18
C SER A 91 -1.57 -12.36 -1.59
N LYS A 92 -0.54 -12.98 -2.12
CA LYS A 92 0.15 -12.61 -3.37
C LYS A 92 0.78 -11.21 -3.33
N ILE A 93 0.74 -10.51 -2.21
CA ILE A 93 1.41 -9.22 -2.07
C ILE A 93 2.92 -9.44 -2.14
N ASN A 94 3.56 -8.80 -3.09
CA ASN A 94 4.99 -8.95 -3.34
C ASN A 94 5.83 -8.03 -2.46
N VAL A 95 5.30 -6.83 -2.11
CA VAL A 95 6.01 -5.84 -1.31
C VAL A 95 5.10 -5.27 -0.23
N PHE A 96 5.58 -5.31 1.00
CA PHE A 96 4.99 -4.62 2.14
C PHE A 96 5.89 -3.45 2.53
N HIS A 97 5.34 -2.24 2.52
CA HIS A 97 5.99 -1.09 3.12
C HIS A 97 5.71 -1.10 4.63
N ILE A 98 6.76 -1.37 5.38
CA ILE A 98 6.72 -1.44 6.84
C ILE A 98 7.15 -0.08 7.40
N ALA A 99 6.24 0.59 8.09
CA ALA A 99 6.52 1.86 8.73
C ALA A 99 5.70 2.02 10.02
N VAL A 100 6.29 2.67 11.01
CA VAL A 100 5.67 2.98 12.30
C VAL A 100 5.84 4.47 12.62
N GLY A 101 4.93 5.04 13.42
CA GLY A 101 4.96 6.43 13.84
C GLY A 101 5.79 6.59 15.11
N LEU A 102 7.10 6.75 14.96
CA LEU A 102 8.00 7.05 16.08
C LEU A 102 8.07 8.56 16.30
N GLY A 103 8.12 9.02 17.55
CA GLY A 103 8.21 10.45 17.86
C GLY A 103 8.68 10.74 19.29
N GLY A 104 8.98 12.01 19.54
CA GLY A 104 9.45 12.46 20.85
C GLY A 104 10.96 12.29 21.08
N PRO A 105 11.42 12.48 22.33
CA PRO A 105 12.85 12.58 22.64
C PRO A 105 13.68 11.35 22.25
N GLU A 106 13.08 10.16 22.27
CA GLU A 106 13.77 8.89 21.97
C GLU A 106 13.65 8.48 20.50
N ALA A 107 12.99 9.27 19.64
CA ALA A 107 12.68 8.91 18.23
C ALA A 107 13.92 8.44 17.45
N TYR A 108 15.09 9.05 17.68
CA TYR A 108 16.33 8.65 17.01
C TYR A 108 16.78 7.23 17.42
N LEU A 109 16.78 6.95 18.72
CA LEU A 109 17.19 5.63 19.24
C LEU A 109 16.17 4.55 18.87
N GLU A 110 14.90 4.88 18.93
CA GLU A 110 13.82 3.97 18.51
C GLU A 110 13.90 3.65 17.01
N ALA A 111 14.20 4.64 16.17
CA ALA A 111 14.43 4.43 14.75
C ALA A 111 15.64 3.50 14.51
N LEU A 112 16.75 3.68 15.23
CA LEU A 112 17.89 2.76 15.16
C LEU A 112 17.50 1.32 15.51
N ARG A 113 16.75 1.14 16.59
CA ARG A 113 16.27 -0.18 17.03
C ARG A 113 15.35 -0.79 15.97
N PHE A 114 14.45 0.02 15.39
CA PHE A 114 13.54 -0.42 14.33
C PHE A 114 14.32 -0.96 13.12
N PHE A 115 15.27 -0.18 12.58
CA PHE A 115 16.06 -0.63 11.42
C PHE A 115 16.96 -1.81 11.75
N ALA A 116 17.59 -1.84 12.93
CA ALA A 116 18.40 -2.97 13.35
C ALA A 116 17.59 -4.26 13.45
N SER A 117 16.40 -4.20 14.08
CA SER A 117 15.52 -5.36 14.25
C SER A 117 15.02 -5.89 12.90
N TRP A 118 14.55 -5.02 12.00
CA TRP A 118 14.08 -5.43 10.68
C TRP A 118 15.20 -5.98 9.81
N ASN A 119 16.37 -5.36 9.80
CA ASN A 119 17.53 -5.87 9.06
C ASN A 119 17.96 -7.26 9.58
N GLY A 120 17.97 -7.45 10.90
CA GLY A 120 18.23 -8.75 11.53
C GLY A 120 17.19 -9.79 11.16
N PHE A 121 15.90 -9.43 11.22
CA PHE A 121 14.80 -10.33 10.84
C PHE A 121 14.89 -10.76 9.37
N ILE A 122 15.11 -9.83 8.44
CA ILE A 122 15.24 -10.14 7.01
C ILE A 122 16.47 -11.03 6.76
N ALA A 123 17.60 -10.76 7.42
CA ALA A 123 18.81 -11.55 7.26
C ALA A 123 18.65 -12.99 7.79
N ASN A 124 17.93 -13.15 8.90
CA ASN A 124 17.67 -14.48 9.49
C ASN A 124 16.61 -15.28 8.71
N HIS A 125 15.84 -14.63 7.83
CA HIS A 125 14.78 -15.29 7.02
C HIS A 125 14.95 -14.95 5.53
N ASP A 126 16.18 -14.89 5.06
CA ASP A 126 16.49 -14.48 3.68
C ASP A 126 15.95 -15.46 2.63
N GLU A 127 15.59 -16.67 3.02
CA GLU A 127 14.85 -17.63 2.17
C GLU A 127 13.42 -17.17 1.86
N TYR A 128 12.79 -16.39 2.75
CA TYR A 128 11.39 -15.93 2.64
C TYR A 128 11.25 -14.46 2.31
N PHE A 129 12.16 -13.63 2.81
CA PHE A 129 12.10 -12.18 2.69
C PHE A 129 13.30 -11.60 1.96
N CYS A 130 13.11 -10.45 1.37
CA CYS A 130 14.20 -9.63 0.85
C CYS A 130 13.91 -8.15 1.11
N ARG A 131 14.96 -7.37 1.39
CA ARG A 131 14.82 -5.93 1.52
C ARG A 131 14.67 -5.29 0.14
N ILE A 132 13.83 -4.27 0.05
CA ILE A 132 13.60 -3.49 -1.16
C ILE A 132 14.30 -2.14 -0.98
N ASP A 133 15.40 -1.97 -1.67
CA ASP A 133 16.26 -0.79 -1.60
C ASP A 133 16.34 0.01 -2.90
N SER A 134 15.92 -0.60 -4.02
CA SER A 134 16.09 -0.04 -5.36
C SER A 134 14.99 -0.48 -6.32
N ALA A 135 14.90 0.20 -7.46
CA ALA A 135 14.03 -0.18 -8.56
C ALA A 135 14.32 -1.62 -9.05
N ALA A 136 15.60 -2.03 -9.04
CA ALA A 136 16.00 -3.38 -9.43
C ALA A 136 15.43 -4.44 -8.47
N ASP A 137 15.27 -4.13 -7.19
CA ASP A 137 14.65 -5.04 -6.22
C ASP A 137 13.15 -5.20 -6.49
N LEU A 138 12.44 -4.12 -6.83
CA LEU A 138 11.04 -4.15 -7.25
C LEU A 138 10.83 -5.01 -8.51
N GLU A 139 11.80 -5.03 -9.43
CA GLU A 139 11.75 -5.89 -10.62
C GLU A 139 11.98 -7.37 -10.28
N ARG A 140 12.88 -7.64 -9.32
CA ARG A 140 13.30 -9.00 -8.97
C ARG A 140 12.35 -9.70 -8.01
N VAL A 141 11.72 -8.96 -7.07
CA VAL A 141 10.98 -9.53 -5.95
C VAL A 141 9.92 -10.53 -6.39
N LYS A 142 9.13 -10.19 -7.40
CA LYS A 142 8.07 -11.09 -7.91
C LYS A 142 8.64 -12.40 -8.46
N ARG A 143 9.77 -12.34 -9.18
CA ARG A 143 10.41 -13.53 -9.75
C ARG A 143 11.13 -14.38 -8.71
N SER A 144 11.55 -13.77 -7.60
CA SER A 144 12.26 -14.48 -6.52
C SER A 144 11.35 -15.41 -5.71
N GLY A 145 10.03 -15.18 -5.73
CA GLY A 145 9.08 -15.89 -4.87
C GLY A 145 9.15 -15.48 -3.40
N LYS A 146 9.98 -14.48 -3.06
CA LYS A 146 10.11 -13.91 -1.71
C LYS A 146 9.11 -12.79 -1.49
N VAL A 147 8.92 -12.43 -0.23
CA VAL A 147 8.17 -11.24 0.19
C VAL A 147 9.15 -10.08 0.36
N GLY A 148 8.93 -8.99 -0.34
CA GLY A 148 9.73 -7.78 -0.25
C GLY A 148 9.32 -6.93 0.95
N ILE A 149 10.32 -6.47 1.69
CA ILE A 149 10.17 -5.55 2.81
C ILE A 149 10.78 -4.21 2.42
N LEU A 150 9.92 -3.21 2.22
CA LEU A 150 10.30 -1.82 2.03
C LEU A 150 10.26 -1.12 3.40
N LEU A 151 11.39 -0.60 3.87
CA LEU A 151 11.47 0.01 5.19
C LEU A 151 11.26 1.52 5.13
N GLY A 152 10.41 2.03 6.02
CA GLY A 152 10.16 3.44 6.20
C GLY A 152 9.76 3.80 7.62
N LEU A 153 9.49 5.09 7.84
CA LEU A 153 8.90 5.60 9.08
C LEU A 153 7.74 6.53 8.77
N GLN A 154 6.68 6.48 9.59
CA GLN A 154 5.51 7.36 9.47
C GLN A 154 5.69 8.70 10.22
N ASN A 155 6.92 8.99 10.66
CA ASN A 155 7.28 10.27 11.26
C ASN A 155 8.77 10.52 11.05
N SER A 156 9.16 11.74 10.77
CA SER A 156 10.56 12.13 10.55
C SER A 156 11.19 12.80 11.78
N ASP A 157 10.63 12.60 12.96
CA ASP A 157 11.09 13.18 14.23
C ASP A 157 12.49 12.67 14.65
N HIS A 158 12.93 11.55 14.08
CA HIS A 158 14.25 10.98 14.26
C HIS A 158 15.36 11.75 13.52
N PHE A 159 15.06 12.63 12.58
CA PHE A 159 16.05 13.49 11.95
C PHE A 159 16.32 14.71 12.82
N ARG A 160 17.52 14.80 13.40
CA ARG A 160 17.99 15.91 14.24
C ARG A 160 18.74 16.96 13.44
N ARG A 161 19.22 16.58 12.24
CA ARG A 161 19.94 17.41 11.25
C ARG A 161 19.82 16.76 9.88
N PRO A 162 20.02 17.51 8.77
CA PRO A 162 19.92 16.97 7.42
C PRO A 162 20.80 15.75 7.13
N GLY A 163 22.00 15.67 7.74
CA GLY A 163 22.90 14.53 7.58
C GLY A 163 22.38 13.21 8.17
N ASP A 164 21.41 13.27 9.07
CA ASP A 164 20.79 12.03 9.60
C ASP A 164 19.97 11.31 8.49
N VAL A 165 19.50 12.02 7.46
CA VAL A 165 18.83 11.42 6.30
C VAL A 165 19.74 10.42 5.58
N ASP A 166 21.02 10.78 5.36
CA ASP A 166 22.02 9.89 4.75
C ASP A 166 22.27 8.66 5.59
N PHE A 167 22.38 8.88 6.89
CA PHE A 167 22.64 7.81 7.83
C PHE A 167 21.52 6.76 7.83
N PHE A 168 20.27 7.20 7.97
CA PHE A 168 19.12 6.29 7.95
C PHE A 168 18.87 5.69 6.57
N HIS A 169 19.13 6.43 5.49
CA HIS A 169 19.11 5.87 4.13
C HIS A 169 20.12 4.72 3.99
N GLY A 170 21.33 4.88 4.57
CA GLY A 170 22.34 3.81 4.65
C GLY A 170 21.87 2.59 5.44
N LEU A 171 21.00 2.76 6.45
CA LEU A 171 20.36 1.66 7.18
C LEU A 171 19.20 0.98 6.44
N GLY A 172 18.81 1.49 5.28
CA GLY A 172 17.76 0.92 4.45
C GLY A 172 16.43 1.68 4.49
N GLN A 173 16.36 2.87 5.13
CA GLN A 173 15.18 3.70 5.03
C GLN A 173 14.99 4.21 3.61
N ARG A 174 13.82 3.98 3.01
CA ARG A 174 13.50 4.40 1.64
C ARG A 174 12.30 5.34 1.55
N VAL A 175 11.48 5.38 2.59
CA VAL A 175 10.32 6.26 2.71
C VAL A 175 10.36 6.92 4.08
N SER A 176 10.11 8.23 4.15
CA SER A 176 9.93 8.94 5.41
C SER A 176 8.73 9.88 5.31
N GLN A 177 7.76 9.65 6.17
CA GLN A 177 6.63 10.55 6.33
C GLN A 177 7.04 11.73 7.22
N LEU A 178 6.70 12.94 6.80
CA LEU A 178 7.22 14.14 7.44
C LEU A 178 6.74 14.32 8.88
N THR A 179 5.45 14.09 9.15
CA THR A 179 4.85 14.24 10.49
C THR A 179 3.87 13.11 10.77
N TYR A 180 3.61 12.81 12.05
CA TYR A 180 2.58 11.84 12.45
C TYR A 180 1.52 12.50 13.33
N ASN A 181 0.42 12.91 12.73
CA ASN A 181 -0.75 13.56 13.35
C ASN A 181 -0.47 14.86 14.11
N SER A 182 0.63 14.95 14.83
CA SER A 182 1.04 16.10 15.64
C SER A 182 2.21 16.86 14.99
N ARG A 183 2.46 18.06 15.50
CA ARG A 183 3.61 18.89 15.11
C ARG A 183 4.93 18.23 15.53
N ASN A 184 5.94 18.32 14.67
CA ASN A 184 7.35 18.07 14.98
C ASN A 184 8.22 19.25 14.47
N LEU A 185 9.56 19.09 14.41
CA LEU A 185 10.44 20.15 13.92
C LEU A 185 10.31 20.42 12.41
N ILE A 186 9.74 19.48 11.64
CA ILE A 186 9.60 19.60 10.18
C ILE A 186 8.35 20.37 9.79
N GLY A 187 7.21 20.08 10.46
CA GLY A 187 5.94 20.67 10.09
C GLY A 187 4.80 20.23 11.00
N ASN A 188 3.59 20.31 10.51
CA ASN A 188 2.38 20.06 11.28
C ASN A 188 1.66 18.81 10.79
N GLY A 189 1.19 17.99 11.75
CA GLY A 189 0.37 16.82 11.47
C GLY A 189 -1.11 17.18 11.29
N SER A 190 -1.85 16.22 10.77
CA SER A 190 -3.25 16.38 10.37
C SER A 190 -4.21 16.71 11.52
N THR A 191 -3.84 16.41 12.77
CA THR A 191 -4.67 16.71 13.96
C THR A 191 -4.23 17.94 14.74
N GLU A 192 -3.29 18.71 14.18
CA GLU A 192 -2.92 19.99 14.78
C GLU A 192 -4.03 21.01 14.62
N ARG A 193 -4.21 21.86 15.65
CA ARG A 193 -5.21 22.93 15.62
C ARG A 193 -4.89 24.00 14.58
N ARG A 194 -3.60 24.26 14.36
CA ARG A 194 -3.08 25.18 13.36
C ARG A 194 -2.00 24.51 12.57
N ASP A 195 -2.09 24.57 11.26
CA ASP A 195 -1.09 24.08 10.33
C ASP A 195 -0.38 25.29 9.70
N GLU A 196 0.82 25.55 10.18
CA GLU A 196 1.67 26.66 9.73
C GLU A 196 2.60 26.24 8.55
N GLY A 197 2.45 25.00 8.05
CA GLY A 197 3.26 24.47 6.96
C GLY A 197 4.60 23.90 7.42
N ILE A 198 5.55 23.87 6.48
CA ILE A 198 6.89 23.30 6.66
C ILE A 198 7.84 24.38 7.19
N SER A 199 8.66 24.02 8.19
CA SER A 199 9.73 24.86 8.71
C SER A 199 10.94 24.89 7.79
N ASP A 200 11.87 25.86 8.02
CA ASP A 200 13.17 25.89 7.30
C ASP A 200 13.96 24.59 7.51
N PHE A 201 13.89 24.02 8.71
CA PHE A 201 14.49 22.71 8.99
C PHE A 201 13.83 21.61 8.15
N GLY A 202 12.51 21.61 8.06
CA GLY A 202 11.76 20.66 7.24
C GLY A 202 12.10 20.77 5.76
N ALA A 203 12.25 21.98 5.23
CA ALA A 203 12.67 22.20 3.86
C ALA A 203 14.07 21.59 3.59
N ALA A 204 15.04 21.80 4.48
CA ALA A 204 16.38 21.22 4.39
C ALA A 204 16.35 19.67 4.46
N ILE A 205 15.45 19.09 5.26
CA ILE A 205 15.24 17.63 5.31
C ILE A 205 14.70 17.12 3.97
N ILE A 206 13.65 17.75 3.40
CA ILE A 206 13.06 17.37 2.10
C ILE A 206 14.12 17.44 0.99
N GLU A 207 14.88 18.53 0.93
CA GLU A 207 15.96 18.68 -0.05
C GLU A 207 17.00 17.55 0.08
N ARG A 208 17.34 17.18 1.32
CA ARG A 208 18.29 16.07 1.54
C ARG A 208 17.69 14.72 1.15
N MET A 209 16.42 14.47 1.47
CA MET A 209 15.71 13.27 1.04
C MET A 209 15.70 13.13 -0.49
N ASN A 210 15.40 14.23 -1.21
CA ASN A 210 15.46 14.25 -2.67
C ASN A 210 16.85 13.89 -3.22
N LYS A 211 17.90 14.38 -2.57
CA LYS A 211 19.29 14.17 -2.98
C LYS A 211 19.76 12.72 -2.81
N VAL A 212 19.29 12.02 -1.78
CA VAL A 212 19.67 10.62 -1.54
C VAL A 212 18.68 9.62 -2.14
N GLY A 213 17.56 10.09 -2.71
CA GLY A 213 16.51 9.23 -3.23
C GLY A 213 15.61 8.61 -2.14
N MET A 214 15.42 9.27 -1.01
CA MET A 214 14.42 8.86 -0.01
C MET A 214 13.08 9.49 -0.36
N ALA A 215 12.01 8.68 -0.44
CA ALA A 215 10.67 9.15 -0.76
C ALA A 215 10.08 9.97 0.39
N VAL A 216 9.55 11.15 0.05
CA VAL A 216 8.77 12.00 0.97
C VAL A 216 7.32 11.54 0.97
N ASP A 217 6.78 11.22 2.15
CA ASP A 217 5.36 10.88 2.35
C ASP A 217 4.68 11.96 3.21
N VAL A 218 3.45 12.33 2.84
CA VAL A 218 2.66 13.34 3.55
C VAL A 218 1.32 12.81 4.05
N SER A 219 1.16 11.50 4.18
CA SER A 219 -0.12 10.86 4.52
C SER A 219 -0.74 11.40 5.82
N HIS A 220 0.02 11.60 6.91
CA HIS A 220 -0.44 12.15 8.18
C HIS A 220 -0.20 13.67 8.35
N CYS A 221 0.32 14.34 7.31
CA CYS A 221 0.56 15.78 7.38
C CYS A 221 -0.74 16.58 7.30
N GLY A 222 -0.76 17.76 7.90
CA GLY A 222 -1.82 18.73 7.73
C GLY A 222 -1.88 19.28 6.30
N ASP A 223 -2.89 20.11 6.02
CA ASP A 223 -3.17 20.56 4.65
C ASP A 223 -2.06 21.47 4.12
N ARG A 224 -1.65 22.47 4.91
CA ARG A 224 -0.60 23.41 4.51
C ARG A 224 0.76 22.71 4.41
N THR A 225 1.09 21.88 5.40
CA THR A 225 2.33 21.06 5.37
C THR A 225 2.36 20.14 4.14
N THR A 226 1.20 19.57 3.76
CA THR A 226 1.09 18.75 2.54
C THR A 226 1.38 19.55 1.28
N LEU A 227 0.78 20.76 1.14
CA LEU A 227 0.96 21.61 -0.04
C LEU A 227 2.39 22.13 -0.15
N ASP A 228 2.97 22.59 0.97
CA ASP A 228 4.37 23.06 1.02
C ASP A 228 5.35 21.93 0.60
N ALA A 229 5.09 20.69 0.98
CA ALA A 229 5.93 19.57 0.57
C ALA A 229 5.97 19.40 -0.95
N PHE A 230 4.82 19.57 -1.64
CA PHE A 230 4.77 19.55 -3.12
C PHE A 230 5.47 20.77 -3.75
N GLU A 231 5.51 21.92 -3.07
CA GLU A 231 6.20 23.10 -3.57
C GLU A 231 7.72 23.01 -3.42
N ILE A 232 8.19 22.42 -2.31
CA ILE A 232 9.62 22.32 -1.95
C ILE A 232 10.28 21.15 -2.68
N SER A 233 9.62 19.99 -2.75
CA SER A 233 10.22 18.77 -3.27
C SER A 233 10.49 18.85 -4.77
N LYS A 234 11.67 18.39 -5.20
CA LYS A 234 12.07 18.24 -6.61
C LYS A 234 11.83 16.83 -7.14
N LYS A 235 11.38 15.91 -6.29
CA LYS A 235 10.99 14.55 -6.62
C LYS A 235 9.50 14.37 -6.29
N PRO A 236 8.80 13.38 -6.86
CA PRO A 236 7.41 13.10 -6.52
C PRO A 236 7.22 12.94 -5.02
N VAL A 237 6.18 13.58 -4.46
CA VAL A 237 5.77 13.45 -3.05
C VAL A 237 4.63 12.45 -2.96
N LEU A 238 4.77 11.43 -2.14
CA LEU A 238 3.79 10.37 -1.99
C LEU A 238 2.71 10.73 -0.97
N ILE A 239 1.50 10.23 -1.21
CA ILE A 239 0.51 9.97 -0.18
C ILE A 239 0.36 8.46 -0.13
N THR A 240 1.09 7.79 0.78
CA THR A 240 1.17 6.33 0.80
C THR A 240 -0.13 5.67 1.24
N HIS A 241 -0.89 6.32 2.16
CA HIS A 241 -2.12 5.80 2.73
C HIS A 241 -3.02 6.93 3.26
N SER A 242 -4.05 7.27 2.52
CA SER A 242 -5.07 8.25 2.93
C SER A 242 -6.37 8.04 2.15
N ASN A 243 -7.37 8.90 2.37
CA ASN A 243 -8.64 8.89 1.67
C ASN A 243 -9.09 10.31 1.32
N CYS A 244 -10.19 10.45 0.57
CA CYS A 244 -10.68 11.73 0.05
C CYS A 244 -11.57 12.40 1.09
N ARG A 245 -11.23 13.63 1.51
CA ARG A 245 -12.01 14.39 2.48
C ARG A 245 -13.41 14.76 1.97
N ALA A 246 -13.58 14.90 0.66
CA ALA A 246 -14.87 15.13 0.04
C ALA A 246 -15.91 14.04 0.36
N LEU A 247 -15.47 12.80 0.59
CA LEU A 247 -16.33 11.65 0.92
C LEU A 247 -16.46 11.42 2.44
N VAL A 248 -15.59 12.04 3.25
CA VAL A 248 -15.61 11.92 4.72
C VAL A 248 -15.52 13.33 5.30
N ALA A 249 -16.65 14.01 5.33
CA ALA A 249 -16.74 15.44 5.62
C ALA A 249 -15.96 15.85 6.88
N GLY A 250 -14.98 16.75 6.69
CA GLY A 250 -14.22 17.36 7.77
C GLY A 250 -13.18 16.46 8.45
N HIS A 251 -12.99 15.20 8.01
CA HIS A 251 -12.01 14.33 8.67
C HIS A 251 -10.57 14.81 8.41
N PRO A 252 -9.80 15.20 9.46
CA PRO A 252 -8.51 15.85 9.29
C PRO A 252 -7.45 14.94 8.65
N ARG A 253 -7.59 13.61 8.77
CA ARG A 253 -6.66 12.62 8.24
C ARG A 253 -6.84 12.40 6.73
N CYS A 254 -8.03 12.75 6.18
CA CYS A 254 -8.31 12.63 4.75
C CYS A 254 -7.80 13.87 4.00
N LYS A 255 -7.36 13.68 2.75
CA LYS A 255 -6.78 14.73 1.93
C LYS A 255 -7.84 15.53 1.17
N THR A 256 -7.60 16.83 1.02
CA THR A 256 -8.41 17.72 0.20
C THR A 256 -8.25 17.41 -1.29
N ASP A 257 -9.24 17.81 -2.10
CA ASP A 257 -9.15 17.70 -3.56
C ASP A 257 -7.99 18.55 -4.12
N GLU A 258 -7.60 19.63 -3.44
CA GLU A 258 -6.42 20.40 -3.81
C GLU A 258 -5.14 19.56 -3.65
N ALA A 259 -4.96 18.88 -2.52
CA ALA A 259 -3.83 18.00 -2.29
C ALA A 259 -3.82 16.83 -3.30
N ILE A 260 -5.00 16.25 -3.62
CA ILE A 260 -5.13 15.20 -4.63
C ILE A 260 -4.70 15.71 -6.01
N LYS A 261 -5.11 16.93 -6.41
CA LYS A 261 -4.69 17.54 -7.67
C LYS A 261 -3.17 17.78 -7.73
N ARG A 262 -2.52 18.10 -6.59
CA ARG A 262 -1.05 18.21 -6.53
C ARG A 262 -0.37 16.85 -6.79
N VAL A 263 -0.98 15.74 -6.34
CA VAL A 263 -0.47 14.38 -6.67
C VAL A 263 -0.45 14.17 -8.18
N GLY A 264 -1.54 14.50 -8.89
CA GLY A 264 -1.60 14.40 -10.35
C GLY A 264 -0.56 15.30 -11.05
N ALA A 265 -0.49 16.58 -10.64
CA ALA A 265 0.45 17.54 -11.22
C ALA A 265 1.93 17.17 -11.01
N ALA A 266 2.23 16.45 -9.93
CA ALA A 266 3.57 15.97 -9.60
C ALA A 266 3.87 14.55 -10.13
N GLU A 267 3.03 13.98 -11.00
CA GLU A 267 3.14 12.61 -11.54
C GLU A 267 3.30 11.53 -10.43
N SER A 268 2.74 11.79 -9.26
CA SER A 268 2.88 10.99 -8.05
C SER A 268 1.75 9.97 -7.88
N VAL A 269 1.63 9.38 -6.66
CA VAL A 269 0.62 8.35 -6.35
C VAL A 269 -0.05 8.64 -5.01
N PHE A 270 -1.37 8.41 -5.00
CA PHE A 270 -2.27 8.45 -3.86
C PHE A 270 -2.69 7.03 -3.49
N GLY A 271 -2.20 6.52 -2.35
CA GLY A 271 -2.59 5.21 -1.80
C GLY A 271 -3.88 5.32 -1.00
N ILE A 272 -4.87 4.52 -1.37
CA ILE A 272 -6.15 4.43 -0.65
C ILE A 272 -6.01 3.45 0.52
N THR A 273 -6.50 3.87 1.70
CA THR A 273 -6.52 3.04 2.91
C THR A 273 -7.90 2.46 3.23
N GLY A 274 -7.89 1.33 3.94
CA GLY A 274 -9.09 0.62 4.39
C GLY A 274 -9.49 0.90 5.84
N VAL A 275 -8.90 1.89 6.50
CA VAL A 275 -9.25 2.24 7.88
C VAL A 275 -10.62 2.91 7.94
N ARG A 276 -11.58 2.28 8.62
CA ARG A 276 -13.03 2.55 8.56
C ARG A 276 -13.43 4.01 8.70
N MET A 277 -12.87 4.72 9.71
CA MET A 277 -13.21 6.13 9.97
C MET A 277 -12.72 7.08 8.86
N PHE A 278 -11.77 6.67 8.03
CA PHE A 278 -11.31 7.42 6.86
C PHE A 278 -12.08 7.10 5.58
N VAL A 279 -12.91 6.04 5.61
CA VAL A 279 -13.70 5.60 4.47
C VAL A 279 -15.08 6.23 4.47
N LYS A 280 -15.76 6.23 5.62
CA LYS A 280 -17.11 6.79 5.76
C LYS A 280 -17.40 7.16 7.20
N VAL A 281 -18.22 8.19 7.41
CA VAL A 281 -18.63 8.62 8.75
C VAL A 281 -19.59 7.64 9.39
N ASP A 282 -20.57 7.16 8.63
CA ASP A 282 -21.69 6.34 9.11
C ASP A 282 -21.62 4.87 8.67
N GLU A 283 -22.36 4.01 9.37
CA GLU A 283 -22.60 2.64 8.93
C GLU A 283 -23.76 2.54 7.93
N PRO A 284 -23.78 1.55 7.03
CA PRO A 284 -22.73 0.54 6.86
C PRO A 284 -21.50 1.12 6.16
N THR A 285 -20.29 0.61 6.54
CA THR A 285 -19.03 0.90 5.85
C THR A 285 -18.48 -0.39 5.27
N THR A 286 -18.34 -0.46 3.95
CA THR A 286 -17.99 -1.66 3.18
C THR A 286 -16.89 -1.36 2.17
N ILE A 287 -16.36 -2.38 1.51
CA ILE A 287 -15.40 -2.23 0.42
C ILE A 287 -15.93 -1.35 -0.72
N GLU A 288 -17.25 -1.30 -0.94
CA GLU A 288 -17.83 -0.41 -1.98
C GLU A 288 -17.55 1.07 -1.68
N HIS A 289 -17.59 1.47 -0.40
CA HIS A 289 -17.24 2.83 0.00
C HIS A 289 -15.73 3.11 -0.13
N VAL A 290 -14.88 2.09 0.02
CA VAL A 290 -13.45 2.22 -0.30
C VAL A 290 -13.27 2.45 -1.81
N LEU A 291 -14.00 1.71 -2.64
CA LEU A 291 -13.98 1.89 -4.10
C LEU A 291 -14.50 3.27 -4.54
N ASP A 292 -15.38 3.91 -3.76
CA ASP A 292 -15.81 5.29 -4.03
C ASP A 292 -14.62 6.27 -3.93
N HIS A 293 -13.65 6.04 -3.04
CA HIS A 293 -12.42 6.84 -2.98
C HIS A 293 -11.54 6.63 -4.20
N PHE A 294 -11.43 5.39 -4.71
CA PHE A 294 -10.74 5.12 -5.97
C PHE A 294 -11.40 5.88 -7.13
N ASP A 295 -12.72 5.83 -7.23
CA ASP A 295 -13.46 6.54 -8.28
C ASP A 295 -13.29 8.06 -8.17
N HIS A 296 -13.30 8.62 -6.96
CA HIS A 296 -13.11 10.05 -6.72
C HIS A 296 -11.74 10.51 -7.23
N VAL A 297 -10.66 9.84 -6.84
CA VAL A 297 -9.30 10.17 -7.29
C VAL A 297 -9.16 9.96 -8.80
N ARG A 298 -9.66 8.84 -9.34
CA ARG A 298 -9.65 8.60 -10.79
C ARG A 298 -10.29 9.74 -11.57
N ASN A 299 -11.44 10.24 -11.07
CA ASN A 299 -12.17 11.31 -11.74
C ASN A 299 -11.47 12.66 -11.65
N LEU A 300 -10.65 12.89 -10.63
CA LEU A 300 -9.89 14.14 -10.46
C LEU A 300 -8.58 14.16 -11.23
N ILE A 301 -7.83 13.06 -11.24
CA ILE A 301 -6.42 13.04 -11.68
C ILE A 301 -6.01 11.82 -12.51
N GLY A 302 -6.91 10.87 -12.73
CA GLY A 302 -6.61 9.65 -13.48
C GLY A 302 -6.22 8.44 -12.62
N PRO A 303 -6.40 7.21 -13.17
CA PRO A 303 -6.10 5.96 -12.45
C PRO A 303 -4.59 5.68 -12.30
N GLU A 304 -3.76 6.31 -13.11
CA GLU A 304 -2.28 6.21 -13.08
C GLU A 304 -1.66 6.83 -11.82
N HIS A 305 -2.46 7.56 -11.04
CA HIS A 305 -2.08 8.18 -9.78
C HIS A 305 -2.65 7.46 -8.55
N LEU A 306 -3.25 6.30 -8.73
CA LEU A 306 -3.84 5.50 -7.65
C LEU A 306 -2.95 4.34 -7.22
N GLY A 307 -3.03 3.98 -5.94
CA GLY A 307 -2.37 2.83 -5.38
C GLY A 307 -3.06 2.33 -4.11
N VAL A 308 -2.46 1.34 -3.46
CA VAL A 308 -2.97 0.73 -2.22
C VAL A 308 -1.98 1.00 -1.09
N GLY A 309 -2.49 1.54 0.01
CA GLY A 309 -1.79 1.61 1.29
C GLY A 309 -2.77 1.21 2.39
N SER A 310 -2.90 -0.08 2.64
CA SER A 310 -4.01 -0.64 3.43
C SER A 310 -4.08 -0.13 4.86
N ASP A 311 -2.94 0.21 5.43
CA ASP A 311 -2.75 0.67 6.83
C ASP A 311 -3.15 -0.40 7.86
N ILE A 312 -3.00 -1.67 7.48
CA ILE A 312 -3.30 -2.84 8.32
C ILE A 312 -2.28 -3.96 8.08
N ASP A 313 -2.30 -4.99 8.93
CA ASP A 313 -1.68 -6.27 8.60
C ASP A 313 -2.60 -7.15 7.73
N LEU A 314 -2.34 -8.44 7.63
CA LEU A 314 -3.18 -9.34 6.84
C LEU A 314 -4.56 -9.65 7.45
N TYR A 315 -4.78 -9.30 8.72
CA TYR A 315 -6.01 -9.65 9.45
C TYR A 315 -6.75 -8.43 10.00
N GLY A 316 -6.09 -7.27 10.02
CA GLY A 316 -6.64 -6.00 10.44
C GLY A 316 -6.57 -5.73 11.95
N TYR A 317 -7.05 -4.54 12.33
CA TYR A 317 -7.05 -4.04 13.70
C TYR A 317 -8.02 -4.77 14.61
N ASP A 318 -9.16 -5.24 14.08
CA ASP A 318 -10.18 -5.90 14.88
C ASP A 318 -9.74 -7.31 15.34
N ALA A 319 -8.72 -7.88 14.68
CA ALA A 319 -8.07 -9.12 15.10
C ALA A 319 -6.93 -8.92 16.13
N MET A 320 -6.57 -7.65 16.43
CA MET A 320 -5.55 -7.31 17.42
C MET A 320 -5.98 -7.71 18.83
N PRO A 321 -5.03 -8.10 19.71
CA PRO A 321 -5.34 -8.33 21.12
C PRO A 321 -6.07 -7.13 21.74
N PRO A 322 -7.18 -7.34 22.50
CA PRO A 322 -8.03 -6.24 22.98
C PRO A 322 -7.28 -5.18 23.80
N GLU A 323 -6.30 -5.60 24.60
CA GLU A 323 -5.50 -4.67 25.40
C GLU A 323 -4.66 -3.75 24.51
N LEU A 324 -4.01 -4.30 23.48
CA LEU A 324 -3.20 -3.54 22.53
C LEU A 324 -4.10 -2.57 21.74
N ASN A 325 -5.31 -2.99 21.36
CA ASN A 325 -6.28 -2.11 20.69
C ASN A 325 -6.71 -0.93 21.60
N ARG A 326 -6.92 -1.16 22.89
CA ARG A 326 -7.22 -0.08 23.86
C ARG A 326 -6.05 0.91 23.97
N GLN A 327 -4.83 0.40 24.10
CA GLN A 327 -3.62 1.24 24.17
C GLN A 327 -3.43 2.07 22.90
N LEU A 328 -3.62 1.45 21.71
CA LEU A 328 -3.60 2.16 20.44
C LEU A 328 -4.56 3.35 20.47
N ARG A 329 -5.83 3.12 20.79
CA ARG A 329 -6.87 4.17 20.79
C ARG A 329 -6.57 5.30 21.78
N ALA A 330 -6.03 4.97 22.95
CA ALA A 330 -5.70 5.94 23.99
C ALA A 330 -4.58 6.92 23.56
N GLY A 331 -3.73 6.55 22.60
CA GLY A 331 -2.65 7.38 22.07
C GLY A 331 -3.10 8.48 21.11
N TYR A 332 -4.39 8.54 20.72
CA TYR A 332 -4.87 9.47 19.69
C TYR A 332 -5.85 10.51 20.23
N LYS A 333 -5.83 11.69 19.61
CA LYS A 333 -6.82 12.76 19.89
C LYS A 333 -8.23 12.32 19.46
N GLY A 334 -9.28 12.83 20.11
CA GLY A 334 -10.68 12.54 19.78
C GLY A 334 -11.05 12.88 18.32
N SER A 335 -10.39 13.87 17.72
CA SER A 335 -10.57 14.25 16.31
C SER A 335 -10.16 13.14 15.31
N TYR A 336 -9.45 12.09 15.76
CA TYR A 336 -9.14 10.94 14.94
C TYR A 336 -10.36 10.06 14.65
N GLY A 337 -11.41 10.17 15.48
CA GLY A 337 -12.73 9.61 15.20
C GLY A 337 -12.80 8.09 15.22
N PHE A 338 -12.06 7.40 16.11
CA PHE A 338 -12.14 5.95 16.21
C PHE A 338 -13.59 5.46 16.38
N ARG A 339 -13.93 4.43 15.61
CA ARG A 339 -15.21 3.72 15.66
C ARG A 339 -15.02 2.38 16.39
N ASP A 340 -16.12 1.72 16.78
CA ASP A 340 -16.05 0.43 17.47
C ASP A 340 -15.26 -0.59 16.65
N LYS A 341 -15.61 -0.73 15.36
CA LYS A 341 -14.81 -1.47 14.38
C LYS A 341 -13.87 -0.51 13.64
N ILE A 342 -12.63 -0.93 13.44
CA ILE A 342 -11.62 -0.16 12.67
C ILE A 342 -11.53 -0.67 11.25
N ASP A 343 -11.74 -1.98 11.03
CA ASP A 343 -11.57 -2.61 9.74
C ASP A 343 -12.79 -2.49 8.83
N VAL A 344 -12.53 -2.54 7.53
CA VAL A 344 -13.55 -2.67 6.50
C VAL A 344 -13.56 -4.11 5.99
N GLU A 345 -14.75 -4.75 6.02
CA GLU A 345 -14.92 -6.10 5.50
C GLU A 345 -14.54 -6.19 4.02
N GLY A 346 -13.74 -7.19 3.67
CA GLY A 346 -13.19 -7.38 2.32
C GLY A 346 -11.75 -6.86 2.18
N LEU A 347 -11.23 -6.10 3.16
CA LEU A 347 -9.84 -5.65 3.18
C LEU A 347 -9.04 -6.23 4.35
N ASN A 348 -9.67 -6.69 5.41
CA ASN A 348 -9.07 -7.22 6.63
C ASN A 348 -8.81 -8.73 6.58
N HIS A 349 -8.31 -9.23 5.47
CA HIS A 349 -7.91 -10.62 5.29
C HIS A 349 -6.81 -10.76 4.21
N PRO A 350 -6.06 -11.88 4.19
CA PRO A 350 -4.93 -12.05 3.26
C PRO A 350 -5.27 -11.84 1.77
N ARG A 351 -6.51 -12.09 1.38
CA ARG A 351 -6.93 -12.02 -0.05
C ARG A 351 -7.47 -10.64 -0.47
N ARG A 352 -7.22 -9.59 0.31
CA ARG A 352 -7.77 -8.23 0.06
C ARG A 352 -7.50 -7.70 -1.35
N MET A 353 -6.34 -8.02 -1.94
CA MET A 353 -6.01 -7.58 -3.30
C MET A 353 -6.92 -8.22 -4.37
N PHE A 354 -7.39 -9.45 -4.15
CA PHE A 354 -8.37 -10.09 -5.03
C PHE A 354 -9.74 -9.42 -4.90
N ASP A 355 -10.18 -9.10 -3.68
CA ASP A 355 -11.46 -8.44 -3.44
C ASP A 355 -11.49 -7.03 -4.02
N LEU A 356 -10.39 -6.29 -3.85
CA LEU A 356 -10.21 -4.98 -4.46
C LEU A 356 -10.24 -5.08 -6.00
N ALA A 357 -9.50 -6.00 -6.59
CA ALA A 357 -9.49 -6.21 -8.03
C ALA A 357 -10.88 -6.58 -8.58
N GLU A 358 -11.64 -7.46 -7.91
CA GLU A 358 -13.04 -7.74 -8.28
C GLU A 358 -13.91 -6.48 -8.24
N GLY A 359 -13.72 -5.63 -7.23
CA GLY A 359 -14.41 -4.34 -7.12
C GLY A 359 -14.07 -3.40 -8.27
N LEU A 360 -12.81 -3.24 -8.60
CA LEU A 360 -12.34 -2.39 -9.71
C LEU A 360 -12.85 -2.90 -11.06
N VAL A 361 -12.87 -4.22 -11.27
CA VAL A 361 -13.47 -4.84 -12.49
C VAL A 361 -14.95 -4.48 -12.60
N ARG A 362 -15.74 -4.58 -11.51
CA ARG A 362 -17.16 -4.19 -11.49
C ARG A 362 -17.35 -2.71 -11.81
N ARG A 363 -16.41 -1.85 -11.37
CA ARG A 363 -16.38 -0.40 -11.61
C ARG A 363 -15.80 -0.02 -12.98
N LYS A 364 -15.55 -1.02 -13.84
CA LYS A 364 -15.10 -0.85 -15.24
C LYS A 364 -13.72 -0.19 -15.38
N TYR A 365 -12.83 -0.42 -14.43
CA TYR A 365 -11.42 -0.11 -14.64
C TYR A 365 -10.85 -1.05 -15.71
N SER A 366 -9.95 -0.54 -16.54
CA SER A 366 -9.22 -1.36 -17.50
C SER A 366 -8.24 -2.29 -16.79
N ASP A 367 -7.75 -3.32 -17.47
CA ASP A 367 -6.74 -4.22 -16.91
C ASP A 367 -5.46 -3.47 -16.55
N SER A 368 -5.04 -2.53 -17.41
CA SER A 368 -3.88 -1.68 -17.17
C SER A 368 -4.05 -0.78 -15.93
N ASP A 369 -5.24 -0.21 -15.72
CA ASP A 369 -5.52 0.59 -14.53
C ASP A 369 -5.42 -0.25 -13.27
N ILE A 370 -6.02 -1.46 -13.30
CA ILE A 370 -5.99 -2.39 -12.15
C ILE A 370 -4.55 -2.81 -11.84
N GLU A 371 -3.75 -3.17 -12.85
CA GLU A 371 -2.33 -3.51 -12.67
C GLU A 371 -1.54 -2.32 -12.10
N GLY A 372 -1.82 -1.09 -12.58
CA GLY A 372 -1.27 0.14 -12.04
C GLY A 372 -1.60 0.32 -10.56
N ILE A 373 -2.89 0.24 -10.21
CA ILE A 373 -3.41 0.40 -8.85
C ILE A 373 -2.85 -0.65 -7.88
N LEU A 374 -2.78 -1.90 -8.31
CA LEU A 374 -2.29 -3.00 -7.46
C LEU A 374 -0.80 -2.86 -7.08
N GLY A 375 -0.05 -2.00 -7.79
CA GLY A 375 1.34 -1.71 -7.43
C GLY A 375 2.19 -1.10 -8.54
N GLY A 376 1.77 -1.21 -9.82
CA GLY A 376 2.52 -0.67 -10.95
C GLY A 376 2.80 0.83 -10.83
N ASN A 377 1.83 1.61 -10.35
CA ASN A 377 1.96 3.05 -10.18
C ASN A 377 3.00 3.39 -9.09
N PHE A 378 2.93 2.76 -7.92
CA PHE A 378 3.94 2.93 -6.88
C PHE A 378 5.33 2.48 -7.35
N LYS A 379 5.42 1.35 -8.05
CA LYS A 379 6.68 0.87 -8.65
C LYS A 379 7.30 1.92 -9.58
N ARG A 380 6.49 2.53 -10.46
CA ARG A 380 6.91 3.60 -11.36
C ARG A 380 7.48 4.79 -10.58
N VAL A 381 6.73 5.31 -9.62
CA VAL A 381 7.11 6.53 -8.90
C VAL A 381 8.29 6.30 -7.97
N LEU A 382 8.33 5.18 -7.25
CA LEU A 382 9.49 4.83 -6.42
C LEU A 382 10.76 4.70 -7.27
N SER A 383 10.66 4.13 -8.48
CA SER A 383 11.81 4.03 -9.39
C SER A 383 12.31 5.42 -9.84
N GLN A 384 11.42 6.39 -10.03
CA GLN A 384 11.79 7.78 -10.35
C GLN A 384 12.45 8.48 -9.15
N ILE A 385 11.95 8.27 -7.94
CA ILE A 385 12.51 8.86 -6.71
C ILE A 385 13.91 8.32 -6.46
N TRP A 386 14.12 7.01 -6.59
CA TRP A 386 15.37 6.32 -6.31
C TRP A 386 16.43 6.44 -7.41
N SER A 387 16.07 6.99 -8.58
CA SER A 387 17.04 7.34 -9.61
C SER A 387 17.81 8.61 -9.21
N VAL A 388 18.95 8.45 -8.55
CA VAL A 388 19.89 9.49 -8.11
C VAL A 388 21.26 9.28 -8.76
#